data_279cbb947b1f5ba49debb5539080acf4
#
_entry.id   279cbb947b1f5ba49debb5539080acf4
#
_cell.length_a   1.000
_cell.length_b   1.000
_cell.length_c   1.000
_cell.angle_alpha   90.00
_cell.angle_beta   90.00
_cell.angle_gamma   90.00
#
_symmetry.space_group_name_H-M   'P 1'
#
loop_
_entity.id
_entity.type
_entity.pdbx_description
1 polymer ?
#
loop_
_entity_poly.entity_id
_entity_poly.type
_entity_poly.pdbx_seq_one_letter_code
_entity_poly.pdbx_strand_id
1 'polypeptide(L)'
;LLRGLQEAELAARTAFALSEGEIHSPYEKYLQPTAYRRPPNPSMRPTRDLIISELKRSKEPYLHKYQKDSGSDTERWVYDVPIWVAVEALSLGTLSKAISFRNDNNQVYAKTCSILGVKKQYLARQLRSFTFVRNKCAHSARLWNSFVLDQPAVSNATKRRAEKVLGQNYGENSLLAVIVALDNFLFLTNSWVGFLDEYMKLVERNPDFHQGIANPHHS
;
A
#
# COMPACT_ATOMS: atom_id res chain seq x y z
N LEU A 1 10.01 -4.86 -10.29
CA LEU A 1 9.36 -4.86 -8.98
C LEU A 1 8.84 -3.48 -8.61
N LEU A 2 9.69 -2.42 -8.61
CA LEU A 2 9.27 -1.07 -8.23
C LEU A 2 8.08 -0.57 -9.06
N ARG A 3 8.08 -0.78 -10.38
CA ARG A 3 6.97 -0.39 -11.26
C ARG A 3 5.66 -1.09 -10.87
N GLY A 4 5.68 -2.41 -10.59
CA GLY A 4 4.48 -3.11 -10.13
C GLY A 4 3.95 -2.58 -8.80
N LEU A 5 4.86 -2.20 -7.87
CA LEU A 5 4.48 -1.56 -6.60
C LEU A 5 3.89 -0.17 -6.80
N GLN A 6 4.35 0.61 -7.79
CA GLN A 6 3.78 1.90 -8.14
C GLN A 6 2.36 1.75 -8.72
N GLU A 7 2.11 0.77 -9.58
CA GLU A 7 0.77 0.47 -10.08
C GLU A 7 -0.18 0.05 -8.94
N ALA A 8 0.29 -0.78 -8.01
CA ALA A 8 -0.51 -1.16 -6.84
C ALA A 8 -0.78 0.04 -5.91
N GLU A 9 0.18 0.94 -5.74
CA GLU A 9 0.03 2.18 -4.98
C GLU A 9 -1.02 3.09 -5.62
N LEU A 10 -0.97 3.29 -6.94
CA LEU A 10 -1.94 4.09 -7.69
C LEU A 10 -3.36 3.52 -7.57
N ALA A 11 -3.52 2.21 -7.76
CA ALA A 11 -4.81 1.55 -7.59
C ALA A 11 -5.38 1.73 -6.16
N ALA A 12 -4.53 1.59 -5.14
CA ALA A 12 -4.93 1.78 -3.74
C ALA A 12 -5.34 3.23 -3.44
N ARG A 13 -4.61 4.24 -3.95
CA ARG A 13 -4.95 5.67 -3.84
C ARG A 13 -6.34 5.95 -4.42
N THR A 14 -6.53 5.54 -5.67
CA THR A 14 -7.80 5.73 -6.38
C THR A 14 -8.97 5.06 -5.64
N ALA A 15 -8.82 3.80 -5.26
CA ALA A 15 -9.87 3.07 -4.56
C ALA A 15 -10.23 3.68 -3.21
N PHE A 16 -9.24 4.14 -2.43
CA PHE A 16 -9.47 4.79 -1.15
C PHE A 16 -10.15 6.15 -1.31
N ALA A 17 -9.67 6.99 -2.23
CA ALA A 17 -10.25 8.32 -2.48
C ALA A 17 -11.72 8.22 -2.92
N LEU A 18 -12.05 7.29 -3.83
CA LEU A 18 -13.43 7.03 -4.25
C LEU A 18 -14.28 6.53 -3.08
N SER A 19 -13.77 5.59 -2.28
CA SER A 19 -14.51 5.02 -1.16
C SER A 19 -14.84 6.07 -0.10
N GLU A 20 -13.86 6.90 0.27
CA GLU A 20 -14.04 7.97 1.26
C GLU A 20 -15.02 9.04 0.75
N GLY A 21 -14.86 9.48 -0.52
CA GLY A 21 -15.72 10.49 -1.12
C GLY A 21 -17.18 10.05 -1.30
N GLU A 22 -17.41 8.76 -1.60
CA GLU A 22 -18.78 8.21 -1.77
C GLU A 22 -19.49 7.95 -0.43
N ILE A 23 -18.76 7.51 0.61
CA ILE A 23 -19.36 7.09 1.88
C ILE A 23 -19.54 8.27 2.82
N HIS A 24 -18.58 9.19 2.85
CA HIS A 24 -18.58 10.29 3.78
C HIS A 24 -18.68 11.63 3.06
N SER A 25 -17.54 12.30 2.92
CA SER A 25 -17.38 13.56 2.21
C SER A 25 -15.97 13.62 1.68
N PRO A 26 -15.76 14.22 0.50
CA PRO A 26 -14.41 14.41 -0.01
C PRO A 26 -13.58 15.39 0.83
N TYR A 27 -14.21 16.22 1.66
CA TYR A 27 -13.55 17.23 2.47
C TYR A 27 -13.55 16.84 3.95
N GLU A 28 -12.67 17.41 4.73
CA GLU A 28 -12.49 17.38 6.19
C GLU A 28 -12.78 16.06 6.94
N LYS A 29 -13.75 15.25 6.53
CA LYS A 29 -14.18 14.03 7.25
C LYS A 29 -13.03 13.06 7.53
N TYR A 30 -12.13 12.89 6.55
CA TYR A 30 -10.93 12.04 6.70
C TYR A 30 -9.86 12.66 7.64
N LEU A 31 -10.02 13.92 8.06
CA LEU A 31 -9.13 14.61 9.01
C LEU A 31 -9.76 14.85 10.38
N GLN A 32 -10.96 14.37 10.63
CA GLN A 32 -11.59 14.50 11.96
C GLN A 32 -10.78 13.70 13.01
N PRO A 33 -10.75 14.16 14.29
CA PRO A 33 -10.00 13.48 15.35
C PRO A 33 -10.39 12.01 15.54
N THR A 34 -11.64 11.65 15.27
CA THR A 34 -12.21 10.31 15.41
C THR A 34 -12.18 9.49 14.12
N ALA A 35 -11.65 10.04 13.02
CA ALA A 35 -11.65 9.41 11.71
C ALA A 35 -10.89 8.09 11.65
N TYR A 36 -9.94 7.90 12.56
CA TYR A 36 -9.09 6.71 12.59
C TYR A 36 -9.05 6.10 13.99
N ARG A 37 -8.96 4.77 14.04
CA ARG A 37 -8.70 4.03 15.28
C ARG A 37 -7.32 4.43 15.83
N ARG A 38 -7.19 4.39 17.15
CA ARG A 38 -5.89 4.59 17.80
C ARG A 38 -4.89 3.53 17.34
N PRO A 39 -3.60 3.90 17.13
CA PRO A 39 -2.60 2.90 16.82
C PRO A 39 -2.47 1.88 17.94
N PRO A 40 -2.16 0.61 17.60
CA PRO A 40 -2.01 -0.46 18.61
C PRO A 40 -0.91 -0.17 19.64
N ASN A 41 0.16 0.50 19.20
CA ASN A 41 1.25 0.95 20.07
C ASN A 41 1.11 2.46 20.34
N PRO A 42 1.02 2.90 21.61
CA PRO A 42 0.89 4.32 21.98
C PRO A 42 2.06 5.20 21.51
N SER A 43 3.25 4.63 21.26
CA SER A 43 4.39 5.37 20.72
C SER A 43 4.26 5.70 19.22
N MET A 44 3.34 5.04 18.51
CA MET A 44 3.09 5.32 17.09
C MET A 44 2.24 6.56 16.93
N ARG A 45 2.64 7.43 16.00
CA ARG A 45 1.84 8.61 15.65
C ARG A 45 0.48 8.21 15.12
N PRO A 46 -0.60 8.90 15.54
CA PRO A 46 -1.95 8.71 14.98
C PRO A 46 -1.97 8.89 13.46
N THR A 47 -2.80 8.11 12.78
CA THR A 47 -2.90 8.15 11.30
C THR A 47 -3.27 9.54 10.79
N ARG A 48 -4.22 10.22 11.45
CA ARG A 48 -4.59 11.60 11.15
C ARG A 48 -3.38 12.54 11.15
N ASP A 49 -2.56 12.46 12.19
CA ASP A 49 -1.41 13.35 12.35
C ASP A 49 -0.30 13.08 11.31
N LEU A 50 -0.19 11.83 10.86
CA LEU A 50 0.67 11.48 9.73
C LEU A 50 0.17 12.13 8.44
N ILE A 51 -1.13 12.05 8.13
CA ILE A 51 -1.73 12.66 6.95
C ILE A 51 -1.49 14.18 6.97
N ILE A 52 -1.83 14.86 8.07
CA ILE A 52 -1.63 16.31 8.21
C ILE A 52 -0.16 16.67 8.03
N SER A 53 0.76 15.92 8.65
CA SER A 53 2.19 16.16 8.53
C SER A 53 2.70 15.99 7.09
N GLU A 54 2.21 15.01 6.34
CA GLU A 54 2.60 14.78 4.95
C GLU A 54 2.05 15.87 4.04
N LEU A 55 0.80 16.30 4.22
CA LEU A 55 0.23 17.44 3.50
C LEU A 55 1.03 18.72 3.73
N LYS A 56 1.33 19.04 4.99
CA LYS A 56 2.12 20.25 5.35
C LYS A 56 3.54 20.22 4.81
N ARG A 57 4.16 19.04 4.71
CA ARG A 57 5.52 18.88 4.20
C ARG A 57 5.60 18.83 2.68
N SER A 58 4.51 18.50 2.02
CA SER A 58 4.45 18.38 0.56
C SER A 58 4.70 19.73 -0.11
N LYS A 59 5.57 19.72 -1.13
CA LYS A 59 5.88 20.90 -1.97
C LYS A 59 5.19 20.82 -3.33
N GLU A 60 4.21 19.94 -3.46
CA GLU A 60 3.53 19.72 -4.72
C GLU A 60 2.71 20.94 -5.15
N PRO A 61 2.87 21.42 -6.39
CA PRO A 61 2.23 22.65 -6.87
C PRO A 61 0.70 22.65 -6.75
N TYR A 62 0.05 21.49 -6.85
CA TYR A 62 -1.40 21.38 -6.77
C TYR A 62 -1.95 21.66 -5.35
N LEU A 63 -1.10 21.62 -4.29
CA LEU A 63 -1.48 22.02 -2.95
C LEU A 63 -1.37 23.54 -2.69
N HIS A 64 -0.61 24.27 -3.51
CA HIS A 64 -0.37 25.69 -3.29
C HIS A 64 -1.65 26.55 -3.34
N LYS A 65 -2.65 26.14 -4.12
CA LYS A 65 -3.93 26.89 -4.16
C LYS A 65 -4.63 26.88 -2.81
N TYR A 66 -4.65 25.75 -2.11
CA TYR A 66 -5.26 25.63 -0.77
C TYR A 66 -4.48 26.43 0.28
N GLN A 67 -3.15 26.47 0.18
CA GLN A 67 -2.29 27.25 1.07
C GLN A 67 -2.53 28.75 0.95
N LYS A 68 -2.76 29.27 -0.28
CA LYS A 68 -2.99 30.69 -0.54
C LYS A 68 -4.34 31.17 -0.01
N ASP A 69 -5.35 30.31 -0.03
CA ASP A 69 -6.73 30.66 0.32
C ASP A 69 -6.98 30.69 1.85
N SER A 70 -6.02 30.23 2.66
CA SER A 70 -6.17 30.06 4.12
C SER A 70 -6.00 31.34 4.97
N GLY A 71 -5.68 32.47 4.37
CA GLY A 71 -5.52 33.75 5.09
C GLY A 71 -4.44 33.70 6.17
N SER A 72 -4.77 34.23 7.37
CA SER A 72 -3.85 34.27 8.52
C SER A 72 -3.69 32.95 9.28
N ASP A 73 -4.60 31.96 9.07
CA ASP A 73 -4.53 30.65 9.72
C ASP A 73 -3.69 29.69 8.86
N THR A 74 -2.39 29.65 9.15
CA THR A 74 -1.39 28.88 8.40
C THR A 74 -1.57 27.37 8.46
N GLU A 75 -2.52 26.86 9.25
CA GLU A 75 -2.72 25.41 9.42
C GLU A 75 -4.06 24.91 8.89
N ARG A 76 -5.04 25.81 8.75
CA ARG A 76 -6.42 25.45 8.41
C ARG A 76 -6.58 24.89 7.00
N TRP A 77 -5.75 25.32 6.08
CA TRP A 77 -5.83 24.93 4.66
C TRP A 77 -5.86 23.42 4.41
N VAL A 78 -5.25 22.60 5.31
CA VAL A 78 -5.25 21.14 5.14
C VAL A 78 -6.66 20.54 5.16
N TYR A 79 -7.63 21.19 5.83
CA TYR A 79 -9.02 20.73 5.91
C TYR A 79 -9.83 21.04 4.65
N ASP A 80 -9.35 21.96 3.83
CA ASP A 80 -9.98 22.33 2.55
C ASP A 80 -9.47 21.44 1.40
N VAL A 81 -8.45 20.61 1.65
CA VAL A 81 -7.91 19.69 0.65
C VAL A 81 -8.86 18.50 0.50
N PRO A 82 -9.41 18.25 -0.70
CA PRO A 82 -10.24 17.08 -0.91
C PRO A 82 -9.42 15.79 -0.91
N ILE A 83 -10.04 14.67 -0.52
CA ILE A 83 -9.36 13.39 -0.36
C ILE A 83 -8.59 12.93 -1.61
N TRP A 84 -9.14 13.14 -2.82
CA TRP A 84 -8.46 12.77 -4.07
C TRP A 84 -7.18 13.58 -4.36
N VAL A 85 -7.06 14.77 -3.79
CA VAL A 85 -5.82 15.56 -3.82
C VAL A 85 -4.89 15.12 -2.68
N ALA A 86 -5.45 14.90 -1.49
CA ALA A 86 -4.68 14.52 -0.32
C ALA A 86 -3.92 13.20 -0.54
N VAL A 87 -4.55 12.18 -1.13
CA VAL A 87 -3.92 10.86 -1.33
C VAL A 87 -2.68 10.91 -2.20
N GLU A 88 -2.57 11.88 -3.10
CA GLU A 88 -1.38 12.05 -3.95
C GLU A 88 -0.14 12.48 -3.14
N ALA A 89 -0.34 13.21 -2.05
CA ALA A 89 0.74 13.64 -1.17
C ALA A 89 1.15 12.59 -0.12
N LEU A 90 0.35 11.52 0.05
CA LEU A 90 0.62 10.51 1.07
C LEU A 90 1.69 9.51 0.61
N SER A 91 2.57 9.11 1.52
CA SER A 91 3.39 7.92 1.33
C SER A 91 2.52 6.65 1.33
N LEU A 92 2.97 5.58 0.66
CA LEU A 92 2.26 4.29 0.68
C LEU A 92 2.04 3.78 2.11
N GLY A 93 2.98 4.06 3.02
CA GLY A 93 2.85 3.69 4.44
C GLY A 93 1.71 4.42 5.15
N THR A 94 1.56 5.71 4.92
CA THR A 94 0.45 6.50 5.48
C THR A 94 -0.87 6.13 4.82
N LEU A 95 -0.90 5.94 3.51
CA LEU A 95 -2.07 5.45 2.77
C LEU A 95 -2.53 4.08 3.30
N SER A 96 -1.62 3.12 3.49
CA SER A 96 -1.92 1.80 4.07
C SER A 96 -2.58 1.91 5.44
N LYS A 97 -2.10 2.82 6.30
CA LYS A 97 -2.70 3.09 7.61
C LYS A 97 -4.07 3.77 7.48
N ALA A 98 -4.22 4.76 6.58
CA ALA A 98 -5.48 5.44 6.33
C ALA A 98 -6.58 4.45 5.92
N ILE A 99 -6.28 3.53 5.01
CA ILE A 99 -7.20 2.47 4.58
C ILE A 99 -7.51 1.50 5.74
N SER A 100 -6.48 1.02 6.45
CA SER A 100 -6.62 -0.08 7.42
C SER A 100 -7.20 0.36 8.77
N PHE A 101 -6.99 1.61 9.17
CA PHE A 101 -7.41 2.13 10.48
C PHE A 101 -8.61 3.07 10.42
N ARG A 102 -9.27 3.21 9.27
CA ARG A 102 -10.48 4.02 9.15
C ARG A 102 -11.52 3.56 10.18
N ASN A 103 -12.06 4.52 10.96
CA ASN A 103 -12.98 4.25 12.07
C ASN A 103 -14.42 4.62 11.69
N ASP A 104 -15.05 3.76 10.90
CA ASP A 104 -16.38 3.95 10.33
C ASP A 104 -17.15 2.63 10.18
N ASN A 105 -16.97 1.71 11.14
CA ASN A 105 -17.50 0.34 11.05
C ASN A 105 -17.02 -0.42 9.81
N ASN A 106 -15.81 -0.12 9.35
CA ASN A 106 -15.16 -0.72 8.18
C ASN A 106 -15.88 -0.45 6.83
N GLN A 107 -16.69 0.57 6.71
CA GLN A 107 -17.43 0.88 5.47
C GLN A 107 -16.46 1.28 4.34
N VAL A 108 -15.60 2.28 4.57
CA VAL A 108 -14.57 2.69 3.61
C VAL A 108 -13.61 1.54 3.29
N TYR A 109 -13.16 0.79 4.30
CA TYR A 109 -12.30 -0.37 4.09
C TYR A 109 -12.95 -1.43 3.19
N ALA A 110 -14.23 -1.76 3.47
CA ALA A 110 -14.98 -2.74 2.70
C ALA A 110 -15.21 -2.29 1.25
N LYS A 111 -15.53 -1.01 1.04
CA LYS A 111 -15.71 -0.41 -0.29
C LYS A 111 -14.38 -0.41 -1.07
N THR A 112 -13.29 -0.02 -0.42
CA THR A 112 -11.93 -0.07 -1.01
C THR A 112 -11.56 -1.48 -1.45
N CYS A 113 -11.81 -2.49 -0.60
CA CYS A 113 -11.61 -3.89 -0.96
C CYS A 113 -12.45 -4.30 -2.18
N SER A 114 -13.71 -3.86 -2.24
CA SER A 114 -14.62 -4.16 -3.36
C SER A 114 -14.14 -3.55 -4.67
N ILE A 115 -13.70 -2.29 -4.66
CA ILE A 115 -13.16 -1.61 -5.85
C ILE A 115 -11.90 -2.32 -6.35
N LEU A 116 -11.01 -2.74 -5.45
CA LEU A 116 -9.77 -3.44 -5.79
C LEU A 116 -9.97 -4.93 -6.14
N GLY A 117 -11.15 -5.49 -5.92
CA GLY A 117 -11.39 -6.93 -6.06
C GLY A 117 -10.64 -7.80 -5.03
N VAL A 118 -10.11 -7.21 -3.97
CA VAL A 118 -9.29 -7.88 -2.95
C VAL A 118 -10.15 -8.22 -1.73
N LYS A 119 -10.06 -9.46 -1.23
CA LYS A 119 -10.80 -9.85 -0.01
C LYS A 119 -10.31 -9.07 1.22
N LYS A 120 -11.27 -8.67 2.08
CA LYS A 120 -11.02 -7.87 3.31
C LYS A 120 -9.90 -8.41 4.20
N GLN A 121 -9.78 -9.73 4.32
CA GLN A 121 -8.75 -10.39 5.14
C GLN A 121 -7.32 -10.25 4.60
N TYR A 122 -7.14 -9.85 3.35
CA TYR A 122 -5.82 -9.79 2.69
C TYR A 122 -5.28 -8.37 2.53
N LEU A 123 -6.14 -7.39 2.19
CA LEU A 123 -5.71 -6.06 1.75
C LEU A 123 -4.75 -5.37 2.72
N ALA A 124 -5.09 -5.32 4.02
CA ALA A 124 -4.25 -4.64 5.01
C ALA A 124 -2.84 -5.25 5.13
N ARG A 125 -2.73 -6.58 5.05
CA ARG A 125 -1.44 -7.28 5.09
C ARG A 125 -0.65 -7.09 3.80
N GLN A 126 -1.32 -7.12 2.64
CA GLN A 126 -0.70 -6.86 1.35
C GLN A 126 -0.13 -5.43 1.29
N LEU A 127 -0.92 -4.41 1.64
CA LEU A 127 -0.45 -3.03 1.62
C LEU A 127 0.75 -2.79 2.55
N ARG A 128 0.79 -3.44 3.74
CA ARG A 128 1.96 -3.34 4.63
C ARG A 128 3.21 -3.97 4.01
N SER A 129 3.09 -5.18 3.46
CA SER A 129 4.23 -5.85 2.81
C SER A 129 4.68 -5.10 1.56
N PHE A 130 3.77 -4.54 0.76
CA PHE A 130 4.10 -3.69 -0.39
C PHE A 130 4.85 -2.43 0.05
N THR A 131 4.42 -1.79 1.15
CA THR A 131 5.11 -0.64 1.74
C THR A 131 6.55 -0.99 2.11
N PHE A 132 6.76 -2.12 2.79
CA PHE A 132 8.10 -2.57 3.17
C PHE A 132 9.01 -2.75 1.96
N VAL A 133 8.55 -3.48 0.93
CA VAL A 133 9.36 -3.75 -0.26
C VAL A 133 9.56 -2.49 -1.10
N ARG A 134 8.53 -1.65 -1.24
CA ARG A 134 8.63 -0.35 -1.93
C ARG A 134 9.72 0.52 -1.31
N ASN A 135 9.75 0.60 0.02
CA ASN A 135 10.76 1.39 0.71
C ASN A 135 12.17 0.83 0.50
N LYS A 136 12.33 -0.51 0.55
CA LYS A 136 13.63 -1.13 0.21
C LYS A 136 14.07 -0.79 -1.23
N CYS A 137 13.16 -0.86 -2.19
CA CYS A 137 13.47 -0.50 -3.59
C CYS A 137 13.83 0.98 -3.72
N ALA A 138 13.08 1.89 -3.08
CA ALA A 138 13.31 3.33 -3.16
C ALA A 138 14.64 3.77 -2.53
N HIS A 139 15.12 3.03 -1.52
CA HIS A 139 16.39 3.28 -0.84
C HIS A 139 17.54 2.41 -1.36
N SER A 140 17.35 1.71 -2.50
CA SER A 140 18.36 0.79 -3.06
C SER A 140 18.87 -0.24 -2.06
N ALA A 141 18.03 -0.64 -1.10
CA ALA A 141 18.41 -1.59 -0.07
C ALA A 141 18.42 -3.02 -0.63
N ARG A 142 19.24 -3.88 -0.03
CA ARG A 142 19.36 -5.28 -0.41
C ARG A 142 18.00 -6.00 -0.31
N LEU A 143 17.58 -6.64 -1.40
CA LEU A 143 16.38 -7.46 -1.50
C LEU A 143 16.69 -8.95 -1.32
N TRP A 144 17.84 -9.39 -1.83
CA TRP A 144 18.30 -10.76 -1.71
C TRP A 144 18.48 -11.16 -0.25
N ASN A 145 18.04 -12.34 0.12
CA ASN A 145 18.07 -12.89 1.47
C ASN A 145 17.44 -11.94 2.53
N SER A 146 16.32 -11.32 2.17
CA SER A 146 15.59 -10.38 3.04
C SER A 146 14.32 -11.01 3.59
N PHE A 147 14.16 -10.95 4.92
CA PHE A 147 12.92 -11.32 5.57
C PHE A 147 11.88 -10.20 5.51
N VAL A 148 10.65 -10.56 5.18
CA VAL A 148 9.49 -9.69 5.22
C VAL A 148 8.70 -10.00 6.49
N LEU A 149 8.74 -9.08 7.47
CA LEU A 149 8.05 -9.26 8.75
C LEU A 149 6.53 -9.23 8.59
N ASP A 150 6.02 -8.32 7.78
CA ASP A 150 4.61 -8.23 7.42
C ASP A 150 4.31 -9.19 6.27
N GLN A 151 4.05 -10.45 6.61
CA GLN A 151 3.72 -11.48 5.62
C GLN A 151 2.52 -11.06 4.77
N PRO A 152 2.61 -11.03 3.43
CA PRO A 152 1.46 -10.82 2.58
C PRO A 152 0.49 -12.00 2.68
N ALA A 153 -0.80 -11.71 2.71
CA ALA A 153 -1.80 -12.76 2.71
C ALA A 153 -2.40 -12.94 1.32
N VAL A 154 -2.47 -14.17 0.86
CA VAL A 154 -3.13 -14.58 -0.39
C VAL A 154 -4.01 -15.80 -0.15
N SER A 155 -4.91 -16.10 -1.09
CA SER A 155 -5.71 -17.33 -1.01
C SER A 155 -4.85 -18.57 -1.27
N ASN A 156 -5.26 -19.72 -0.72
CA ASN A 156 -4.60 -20.99 -1.02
C ASN A 156 -4.61 -21.32 -2.52
N ALA A 157 -5.65 -20.92 -3.25
CA ALA A 157 -5.71 -21.07 -4.70
C ALA A 157 -4.63 -20.25 -5.40
N THR A 158 -4.42 -18.98 -4.98
CA THR A 158 -3.35 -18.12 -5.48
C THR A 158 -1.97 -18.72 -5.18
N LYS A 159 -1.77 -19.19 -3.94
CA LYS A 159 -0.51 -19.83 -3.53
C LYS A 159 -0.19 -21.04 -4.42
N ARG A 160 -1.12 -21.98 -4.57
CA ARG A 160 -0.95 -23.17 -5.41
C ARG A 160 -0.68 -22.83 -6.88
N ARG A 161 -1.39 -21.84 -7.44
CA ARG A 161 -1.14 -21.37 -8.81
C ARG A 161 0.28 -20.84 -8.96
N ALA A 162 0.73 -20.01 -8.03
CA ALA A 162 2.08 -19.47 -8.03
C ALA A 162 3.13 -20.57 -7.89
N GLU A 163 2.99 -21.51 -6.95
CA GLU A 163 3.90 -22.63 -6.77
C GLU A 163 4.04 -23.48 -8.05
N LYS A 164 2.92 -23.66 -8.80
CA LYS A 164 2.96 -24.35 -10.10
C LYS A 164 3.77 -23.56 -11.16
N VAL A 165 3.62 -22.24 -11.21
CA VAL A 165 4.36 -21.38 -12.16
C VAL A 165 5.84 -21.33 -11.77
N LEU A 166 6.13 -21.23 -10.48
CA LEU A 166 7.49 -21.14 -9.94
C LEU A 166 8.24 -22.49 -9.98
N GLY A 167 7.54 -23.62 -10.11
CA GLY A 167 8.12 -24.97 -10.02
C GLY A 167 8.64 -25.32 -8.62
N GLN A 168 8.41 -24.50 -7.62
CA GLN A 168 8.88 -24.70 -6.23
C GLN A 168 7.98 -24.01 -5.21
N ASN A 169 8.11 -24.44 -3.95
CA ASN A 169 7.53 -23.74 -2.79
C ASN A 169 8.40 -22.52 -2.41
N TYR A 170 7.83 -21.60 -1.63
CA TYR A 170 8.51 -20.42 -1.11
C TYR A 170 8.12 -20.12 0.34
N GLY A 171 9.04 -19.49 1.06
CA GLY A 171 8.81 -19.08 2.45
C GLY A 171 7.75 -17.96 2.56
N GLU A 172 6.89 -18.04 3.56
CA GLU A 172 5.83 -17.03 3.79
C GLU A 172 6.40 -15.64 4.14
N ASN A 173 7.60 -15.61 4.72
CA ASN A 173 8.34 -14.38 5.06
C ASN A 173 9.32 -13.96 3.94
N SER A 174 9.21 -14.53 2.77
CA SER A 174 10.11 -14.27 1.65
C SER A 174 9.66 -13.07 0.82
N LEU A 175 10.60 -12.46 0.09
CA LEU A 175 10.25 -11.46 -0.91
C LEU A 175 9.40 -12.06 -2.03
N LEU A 176 9.60 -13.35 -2.35
CA LEU A 176 8.81 -14.05 -3.36
C LEU A 176 7.32 -14.13 -2.96
N ALA A 177 7.02 -14.30 -1.67
CA ALA A 177 5.65 -14.21 -1.18
C ALA A 177 5.00 -12.85 -1.49
N VAL A 178 5.77 -11.75 -1.38
CA VAL A 178 5.29 -10.41 -1.73
C VAL A 178 5.09 -10.27 -3.24
N ILE A 179 6.00 -10.81 -4.05
CA ILE A 179 5.89 -10.82 -5.52
C ILE A 179 4.62 -11.56 -5.96
N VAL A 180 4.33 -12.72 -5.38
CA VAL A 180 3.11 -13.49 -5.65
C VAL A 180 1.84 -12.72 -5.22
N ALA A 181 1.87 -12.05 -4.07
CA ALA A 181 0.75 -11.23 -3.63
C ALA A 181 0.55 -10.02 -4.54
N LEU A 182 1.64 -9.41 -5.01
CA LEU A 182 1.63 -8.29 -5.94
C LEU A 182 1.08 -8.71 -7.31
N ASP A 183 1.54 -9.84 -7.88
CA ASP A 183 1.00 -10.39 -9.13
C ASP A 183 -0.52 -10.57 -9.05
N ASN A 184 -1.00 -11.20 -7.97
CA ASN A 184 -2.43 -11.39 -7.77
C ASN A 184 -3.19 -10.06 -7.60
N PHE A 185 -2.61 -9.08 -6.90
CA PHE A 185 -3.20 -7.76 -6.72
C PHE A 185 -3.31 -7.02 -8.06
N LEU A 186 -2.24 -6.99 -8.84
CA LEU A 186 -2.18 -6.35 -10.16
C LEU A 186 -3.15 -6.99 -11.16
N PHE A 187 -3.30 -8.31 -11.11
CA PHE A 187 -4.30 -9.03 -11.90
C PHE A 187 -5.73 -8.63 -11.52
N LEU A 188 -6.05 -8.60 -10.22
CA LEU A 188 -7.39 -8.23 -9.71
C LEU A 188 -7.77 -6.78 -10.05
N THR A 189 -6.81 -5.88 -10.05
CA THR A 189 -7.02 -4.46 -10.38
C THR A 189 -6.93 -4.17 -11.89
N ASN A 190 -6.71 -5.17 -12.74
CA ASN A 190 -6.44 -5.04 -14.17
C ASN A 190 -5.27 -4.07 -14.50
N SER A 191 -4.34 -3.88 -13.56
CA SER A 191 -3.20 -2.97 -13.74
C SER A 191 -2.05 -3.64 -14.49
N TRP A 192 -1.87 -4.96 -14.30
CA TRP A 192 -0.81 -5.74 -14.96
C TRP A 192 -1.15 -7.23 -14.97
N VAL A 193 -1.11 -7.84 -16.12
CA VAL A 193 -1.28 -9.30 -16.29
C VAL A 193 0.06 -9.93 -16.61
N GLY A 194 0.40 -11.04 -15.94
CA GLY A 194 1.65 -11.78 -16.19
C GLY A 194 2.89 -11.19 -15.49
N PHE A 195 2.70 -10.44 -14.41
CA PHE A 195 3.81 -9.89 -13.64
C PHE A 195 4.75 -10.97 -13.07
N LEU A 196 4.20 -12.09 -12.61
CA LEU A 196 4.98 -13.24 -12.13
C LEU A 196 5.78 -13.91 -13.26
N ASP A 197 5.21 -14.00 -14.46
CA ASP A 197 5.91 -14.57 -15.63
C ASP A 197 7.10 -13.71 -16.05
N GLU A 198 6.97 -12.37 -15.97
CA GLU A 198 8.10 -11.46 -16.22
C GLU A 198 9.20 -11.61 -15.16
N TYR A 199 8.82 -11.78 -13.88
CA TYR A 199 9.76 -12.08 -12.82
C TYR A 199 10.52 -13.37 -13.13
N MET A 200 9.83 -14.45 -13.54
CA MET A 200 10.48 -15.72 -13.88
C MET A 200 11.52 -15.57 -14.98
N LYS A 201 11.22 -14.84 -16.05
CA LYS A 201 12.19 -14.54 -17.13
C LYS A 201 13.46 -13.84 -16.64
N LEU A 202 13.33 -12.97 -15.61
CA LEU A 202 14.47 -12.27 -15.02
C LEU A 202 15.37 -13.20 -14.19
N VAL A 203 14.80 -14.19 -13.50
CA VAL A 203 15.54 -15.06 -12.59
C VAL A 203 16.04 -16.37 -13.24
N GLU A 204 15.54 -16.75 -14.42
CA GLU A 204 15.98 -17.93 -15.16
C GLU A 204 17.51 -18.04 -15.30
N ARG A 205 18.18 -16.89 -15.45
CA ARG A 205 19.64 -16.79 -15.60
C ARG A 205 20.40 -16.67 -14.28
N ASN A 206 19.69 -16.60 -13.15
CA ASN A 206 20.26 -16.34 -11.83
C ASN A 206 19.57 -17.21 -10.76
N PRO A 207 19.75 -18.54 -10.77
CA PRO A 207 19.05 -19.44 -9.84
C PRO A 207 19.37 -19.16 -8.37
N ASP A 208 20.62 -18.80 -8.03
CA ASP A 208 21.01 -18.46 -6.67
C ASP A 208 20.31 -17.20 -6.16
N PHE A 209 20.12 -16.20 -7.05
CA PHE A 209 19.33 -15.01 -6.73
C PHE A 209 17.87 -15.39 -6.45
N HIS A 210 17.30 -16.24 -7.29
CA HIS A 210 15.94 -16.74 -7.10
C HIS A 210 15.78 -17.47 -5.77
N GLN A 211 16.73 -18.33 -5.42
CA GLN A 211 16.71 -19.06 -4.16
C GLN A 211 16.73 -18.12 -2.93
N GLY A 212 17.58 -17.10 -2.93
CA GLY A 212 17.63 -16.14 -1.82
C GLY A 212 16.42 -15.22 -1.74
N ILE A 213 15.67 -15.03 -2.84
CA ILE A 213 14.39 -14.32 -2.87
C ILE A 213 13.25 -15.21 -2.35
N ALA A 214 13.30 -16.53 -2.65
CA ALA A 214 12.26 -17.49 -2.30
C ALA A 214 12.37 -17.99 -0.85
N ASN A 215 13.58 -18.25 -0.38
CA ASN A 215 13.84 -18.88 0.90
C ASN A 215 14.99 -18.16 1.62
N PRO A 216 14.74 -17.00 2.24
CA PRO A 216 15.78 -16.29 2.97
C PRO A 216 16.28 -17.11 4.16
N HIS A 217 17.59 -17.12 4.38
CA HIS A 217 18.23 -17.80 5.52
C HIS A 217 18.72 -16.78 6.54
N HIS A 218 18.60 -17.12 7.83
CA HIS A 218 19.29 -16.39 8.90
C HIS A 218 20.80 -16.66 8.74
N SER A 219 21.56 -15.61 8.50
CA SER A 219 23.03 -15.65 8.52
C SER A 219 23.52 -15.58 9.95
#